data_bd13e2a7e6ced8f522c00222104c6e44
#
_entry.id   bd13e2a7e6ced8f522c00222104c6e44
#
_cell.length_a   1.000
_cell.length_b   1.000
_cell.length_c   1.000
_cell.angle_alpha   90.00
_cell.angle_beta   90.00
_cell.angle_gamma   90.00
#
_symmetry.space_group_name_H-M   'P 1'
#
loop_
_entity.id
_entity.type
_entity.pdbx_description
1 polymer ?
#
loop_
_entity_poly.entity_id
_entity_poly.type
_entity_poly.pdbx_seq_one_letter_code
_entity_poly.pdbx_strand_id
1 'polypeptide(L)'
;MSFQAELVACFGQPVAENPTGAMQEAAFRAVGLDWRYLTVEVAPDALGDAVRGARAFGMRGFNLTIPHKVAVIEHLDEIAPEAAVIGAVNTVRRDAAGRLIGENTDGKGFLRGVRQDAGVDPKGLRAVVLGAGGAARAIVTELALAGVSQVLVVNRSHERGESLAADLSVKTATPIRFESWSGVYRVPADAGIFVNATSIGLFPAVDDMPAVDFADASSTLLVCDAVFNPPETRLLASARSRGLAVLDGLSMLVYQGVIGFELWTGLPAPEQVMKDALRKALSQSA
;
A
#
# COMPACT_ATOMS: atom_id res chain seq x y z
N MET A 1 -38.09 -0.11 -6.35
CA MET A 1 -36.86 0.31 -7.03
C MET A 1 -36.29 1.49 -6.25
N SER A 2 -35.02 1.46 -5.86
CA SER A 2 -34.31 2.63 -5.31
C SER A 2 -33.55 3.29 -6.45
N PHE A 3 -33.59 4.61 -6.51
CA PHE A 3 -32.78 5.42 -7.43
C PHE A 3 -31.52 5.97 -6.74
N GLN A 4 -31.29 5.57 -5.49
CA GLN A 4 -30.16 6.01 -4.68
C GLN A 4 -29.05 4.98 -4.77
N ALA A 5 -27.91 5.38 -5.35
CA ALA A 5 -26.69 4.60 -5.30
C ALA A 5 -25.98 4.76 -3.96
N GLU A 6 -25.29 3.72 -3.52
CA GLU A 6 -24.38 3.82 -2.38
C GLU A 6 -23.07 4.50 -2.83
N LEU A 7 -22.46 5.25 -1.92
CA LEU A 7 -21.31 6.07 -2.24
C LEU A 7 -20.07 5.65 -1.46
N VAL A 8 -18.95 5.59 -2.17
CA VAL A 8 -17.59 5.59 -1.63
C VAL A 8 -16.75 6.61 -2.38
N ALA A 9 -15.61 7.01 -1.84
CA ALA A 9 -14.78 8.05 -2.45
C ALA A 9 -13.28 7.81 -2.25
N CYS A 10 -12.45 8.62 -2.92
CA CYS A 10 -11.06 8.87 -2.58
C CYS A 10 -10.87 10.37 -2.38
N PHE A 11 -10.25 10.77 -1.27
CA PHE A 11 -9.86 12.15 -0.95
C PHE A 11 -8.34 12.29 -1.03
N GLY A 12 -7.87 13.31 -1.72
CA GLY A 12 -6.45 13.60 -1.89
C GLY A 12 -6.21 14.94 -2.58
N GLN A 13 -4.93 15.37 -2.63
CA GLN A 13 -4.52 16.53 -3.41
C GLN A 13 -3.02 16.43 -3.77
N PRO A 14 -2.67 16.21 -5.06
CA PRO A 14 -3.56 15.92 -6.19
C PRO A 14 -4.16 14.51 -6.12
N VAL A 15 -5.28 14.27 -6.79
CA VAL A 15 -5.96 12.97 -6.79
C VAL A 15 -6.50 12.55 -8.16
N ALA A 16 -6.46 13.45 -9.15
CA ALA A 16 -7.07 13.22 -10.46
C ALA A 16 -6.54 11.97 -11.19
N GLU A 17 -5.27 11.63 -11.00
CA GLU A 17 -4.63 10.49 -11.65
C GLU A 17 -4.72 9.18 -10.84
N ASN A 18 -5.52 9.15 -9.76
CA ASN A 18 -5.65 7.95 -8.94
C ASN A 18 -6.51 6.89 -9.65
N PRO A 19 -5.95 5.73 -10.02
CA PRO A 19 -6.65 4.74 -10.83
C PRO A 19 -7.60 3.84 -10.02
N THR A 20 -7.67 4.00 -8.69
CA THR A 20 -8.49 3.15 -7.80
C THR A 20 -9.96 3.15 -8.20
N GLY A 21 -10.50 4.30 -8.64
CA GLY A 21 -11.89 4.41 -9.10
C GLY A 21 -12.22 3.45 -10.25
N ALA A 22 -11.31 3.28 -11.20
CA ALA A 22 -11.52 2.39 -12.34
C ALA A 22 -11.73 0.92 -11.90
N MET A 23 -10.93 0.42 -10.96
CA MET A 23 -11.07 -0.95 -10.48
C MET A 23 -12.27 -1.14 -9.55
N GLN A 24 -12.61 -0.15 -8.70
CA GLN A 24 -13.77 -0.22 -7.81
C GLN A 24 -15.08 -0.21 -8.60
N GLU A 25 -15.21 0.71 -9.56
CA GLU A 25 -16.38 0.77 -10.45
C GLU A 25 -16.56 -0.51 -11.28
N ALA A 26 -15.46 -1.13 -11.73
CA ALA A 26 -15.53 -2.43 -12.42
C ALA A 26 -16.00 -3.53 -11.46
N ALA A 27 -15.52 -3.54 -10.24
CA ALA A 27 -15.92 -4.52 -9.22
C ALA A 27 -17.41 -4.39 -8.87
N PHE A 28 -17.91 -3.18 -8.62
CA PHE A 28 -19.33 -2.95 -8.32
C PHE A 28 -20.23 -3.45 -9.44
N ARG A 29 -19.90 -3.15 -10.70
CA ARG A 29 -20.65 -3.65 -11.85
C ARG A 29 -20.62 -5.18 -11.95
N ALA A 30 -19.46 -5.80 -11.71
CA ALA A 30 -19.30 -7.25 -11.83
C ALA A 30 -20.15 -8.03 -10.82
N VAL A 31 -20.38 -7.47 -9.63
CA VAL A 31 -21.20 -8.12 -8.59
C VAL A 31 -22.62 -7.55 -8.51
N GLY A 32 -23.02 -6.69 -9.45
CA GLY A 32 -24.39 -6.17 -9.55
C GLY A 32 -24.76 -5.13 -8.49
N LEU A 33 -23.80 -4.43 -7.92
CA LEU A 33 -24.02 -3.34 -6.95
C LEU A 33 -24.27 -2.01 -7.67
N ASP A 34 -25.30 -1.28 -7.25
CA ASP A 34 -25.51 0.12 -7.68
C ASP A 34 -24.75 1.06 -6.75
N TRP A 35 -23.42 1.03 -6.88
CA TRP A 35 -22.49 1.84 -6.10
C TRP A 35 -21.71 2.78 -7.01
N ARG A 36 -21.21 3.88 -6.44
CA ARG A 36 -20.35 4.84 -7.15
C ARG A 36 -19.08 5.11 -6.35
N TYR A 37 -17.97 5.17 -7.06
CA TYR A 37 -16.69 5.60 -6.51
C TYR A 37 -16.34 6.99 -7.01
N LEU A 38 -16.25 7.96 -6.11
CA LEU A 38 -15.97 9.34 -6.44
C LEU A 38 -14.49 9.67 -6.20
N THR A 39 -13.81 10.25 -7.18
CA THR A 39 -12.49 10.82 -6.98
C THR A 39 -12.66 12.30 -6.69
N VAL A 40 -12.33 12.73 -5.47
CA VAL A 40 -12.62 14.08 -4.97
C VAL A 40 -11.32 14.75 -4.53
N GLU A 41 -10.98 15.86 -5.16
CA GLU A 41 -9.86 16.67 -4.69
C GLU A 41 -10.28 17.45 -3.45
N VAL A 42 -9.51 17.28 -2.37
CA VAL A 42 -9.76 17.89 -1.06
C VAL A 42 -8.49 18.59 -0.60
N ALA A 43 -8.56 19.90 -0.40
CA ALA A 43 -7.44 20.65 0.17
C ALA A 43 -7.19 20.27 1.64
N PRO A 44 -5.96 20.39 2.16
CA PRO A 44 -5.63 19.99 3.54
C PRO A 44 -6.50 20.66 4.61
N ASP A 45 -6.83 21.92 4.45
CA ASP A 45 -7.68 22.69 5.35
C ASP A 45 -9.17 22.35 5.27
N ALA A 46 -9.61 21.71 4.16
CA ALA A 46 -10.97 21.25 3.95
C ALA A 46 -11.23 19.79 4.37
N LEU A 47 -10.20 19.07 4.86
CA LEU A 47 -10.33 17.64 5.17
C LEU A 47 -11.43 17.36 6.19
N GLY A 48 -11.51 18.15 7.26
CA GLY A 48 -12.54 17.99 8.29
C GLY A 48 -13.96 18.18 7.73
N ASP A 49 -14.15 19.15 6.83
CA ASP A 49 -15.44 19.38 6.15
C ASP A 49 -15.77 18.21 5.20
N ALA A 50 -14.80 17.70 4.47
CA ALA A 50 -14.99 16.55 3.60
C ALA A 50 -15.43 15.30 4.39
N VAL A 51 -14.80 15.02 5.55
CA VAL A 51 -15.19 13.90 6.43
C VAL A 51 -16.59 14.10 7.01
N ARG A 52 -16.93 15.33 7.44
CA ARG A 52 -18.30 15.66 7.87
C ARG A 52 -19.31 15.47 6.75
N GLY A 53 -18.95 15.89 5.53
CA GLY A 53 -19.76 15.69 4.33
C GLY A 53 -19.98 14.21 4.02
N ALA A 54 -18.94 13.40 4.03
CA ALA A 54 -19.03 11.96 3.83
C ALA A 54 -19.98 11.29 4.84
N ARG A 55 -19.91 11.72 6.11
CA ARG A 55 -20.82 11.28 7.18
C ARG A 55 -22.26 11.70 6.90
N ALA A 56 -22.49 12.96 6.52
CA ALA A 56 -23.82 13.50 6.25
C ALA A 56 -24.47 12.87 5.00
N PHE A 57 -23.69 12.57 3.98
CA PHE A 57 -24.15 11.87 2.77
C PHE A 57 -24.37 10.36 2.99
N GLY A 58 -24.03 9.84 4.14
CA GLY A 58 -24.15 8.42 4.45
C GLY A 58 -23.22 7.53 3.65
N MET A 59 -22.05 8.05 3.22
CA MET A 59 -21.07 7.24 2.47
C MET A 59 -20.70 5.97 3.24
N ARG A 60 -20.53 4.87 2.53
CA ARG A 60 -20.10 3.57 3.07
C ARG A 60 -18.66 3.60 3.55
N GLY A 61 -17.85 4.48 2.97
CA GLY A 61 -16.47 4.72 3.34
C GLY A 61 -15.74 5.55 2.29
N PHE A 62 -14.44 5.71 2.49
CA PHE A 62 -13.60 6.43 1.54
C PHE A 62 -12.13 6.05 1.71
N ASN A 63 -11.36 6.19 0.61
CA ASN A 63 -9.91 6.13 0.66
C ASN A 63 -9.31 7.51 0.92
N LEU A 64 -8.11 7.52 1.49
CA LEU A 64 -7.27 8.69 1.64
C LEU A 64 -5.96 8.45 0.88
N THR A 65 -5.52 9.47 0.13
CA THR A 65 -4.17 9.54 -0.41
C THR A 65 -3.46 10.79 0.10
N ILE A 66 -2.29 11.12 -0.45
CA ILE A 66 -1.52 12.29 -0.06
C ILE A 66 -2.39 13.54 -0.16
N PRO A 67 -2.35 14.46 0.84
CA PRO A 67 -1.53 14.43 2.06
C PRO A 67 -2.28 13.94 3.31
N HIS A 68 -3.47 13.33 3.19
CA HIS A 68 -4.49 13.21 4.22
C HIS A 68 -4.35 12.01 5.17
N LYS A 69 -3.52 10.99 4.83
CA LYS A 69 -3.48 9.71 5.55
C LYS A 69 -3.20 9.80 7.05
N VAL A 70 -2.51 10.84 7.50
CA VAL A 70 -2.22 11.08 8.93
C VAL A 70 -3.28 12.03 9.52
N ALA A 71 -3.55 13.13 8.85
CA ALA A 71 -4.45 14.16 9.36
C ALA A 71 -5.90 13.69 9.55
N VAL A 72 -6.35 12.69 8.77
CA VAL A 72 -7.71 12.16 8.89
C VAL A 72 -8.00 11.51 10.24
N ILE A 73 -6.96 11.04 10.93
CA ILE A 73 -7.08 10.29 12.20
C ILE A 73 -7.90 11.04 13.25
N GLU A 74 -7.71 12.36 13.37
CA GLU A 74 -8.44 13.19 14.35
C GLU A 74 -9.93 13.37 14.05
N HIS A 75 -10.37 12.99 12.84
CA HIS A 75 -11.76 13.11 12.38
C HIS A 75 -12.53 11.78 12.42
N LEU A 76 -11.88 10.69 12.87
CA LEU A 76 -12.45 9.34 12.92
C LEU A 76 -12.92 8.97 14.33
N ASP A 77 -13.86 8.05 14.40
CA ASP A 77 -14.40 7.57 15.69
C ASP A 77 -13.51 6.46 16.28
N GLU A 78 -12.81 5.71 15.43
CA GLU A 78 -11.97 4.58 15.83
C GLU A 78 -10.91 4.31 14.76
N ILE A 79 -9.81 3.69 15.15
CA ILE A 79 -8.72 3.27 14.27
C ILE A 79 -8.43 1.80 14.53
N ALA A 80 -8.35 0.99 13.47
CA ALA A 80 -7.94 -0.41 13.57
C ALA A 80 -6.53 -0.54 14.18
N PRO A 81 -6.28 -1.62 14.95
CA PRO A 81 -5.01 -1.78 15.68
C PRO A 81 -3.77 -1.64 14.79
N GLU A 82 -3.77 -2.25 13.60
CA GLU A 82 -2.65 -2.17 12.66
C GLU A 82 -2.47 -0.76 12.10
N ALA A 83 -3.57 -0.05 11.80
CA ALA A 83 -3.51 1.33 11.35
C ALA A 83 -2.98 2.27 12.46
N ALA A 84 -3.28 1.97 13.73
CA ALA A 84 -2.73 2.69 14.87
C ALA A 84 -1.21 2.47 15.02
N VAL A 85 -0.71 1.24 14.80
CA VAL A 85 0.73 0.95 14.77
C VAL A 85 1.42 1.70 13.63
N ILE A 86 0.81 1.69 12.44
CA ILE A 86 1.30 2.41 11.26
C ILE A 86 1.24 3.93 11.49
N GLY A 87 0.25 4.44 12.20
CA GLY A 87 0.02 5.88 12.40
C GLY A 87 -0.50 6.59 11.15
N ALA A 88 -1.15 5.85 10.23
CA ALA A 88 -1.74 6.38 9.01
C ALA A 88 -2.95 5.54 8.58
N VAL A 89 -3.96 6.21 8.03
CA VAL A 89 -5.20 5.63 7.51
C VAL A 89 -5.26 5.92 6.01
N ASN A 90 -5.44 4.89 5.18
CA ASN A 90 -5.68 5.05 3.75
C ASN A 90 -7.10 4.62 3.34
N THR A 91 -7.83 3.96 4.23
CA THR A 91 -9.18 3.47 3.98
C THR A 91 -10.03 3.69 5.22
N VAL A 92 -11.22 4.24 5.03
CA VAL A 92 -12.22 4.42 6.10
C VAL A 92 -13.45 3.61 5.73
N ARG A 93 -13.97 2.87 6.68
CA ARG A 93 -15.27 2.19 6.58
C ARG A 93 -16.27 2.76 7.56
N ARG A 94 -17.55 2.72 7.19
CA ARG A 94 -18.65 3.06 8.08
C ARG A 94 -19.26 1.79 8.66
N ASP A 95 -19.34 1.68 9.97
CA ASP A 95 -19.99 0.55 10.62
C ASP A 95 -21.53 0.68 10.68
N ALA A 96 -22.19 -0.36 11.19
CA ALA A 96 -23.66 -0.38 11.31
C ALA A 96 -24.21 0.69 12.27
N ALA A 97 -23.41 1.19 13.21
CA ALA A 97 -23.76 2.29 14.10
C ALA A 97 -23.50 3.68 13.48
N GLY A 98 -22.97 3.73 12.25
CA GLY A 98 -22.64 4.96 11.56
C GLY A 98 -21.28 5.55 11.94
N ARG A 99 -20.45 4.86 12.74
CA ARG A 99 -19.11 5.29 13.11
C ARG A 99 -18.14 5.11 11.95
N LEU A 100 -17.19 6.02 11.82
CA LEU A 100 -16.11 5.96 10.84
C LEU A 100 -14.87 5.31 11.46
N ILE A 101 -14.45 4.17 10.91
CA ILE A 101 -13.33 3.39 11.41
C ILE A 101 -12.20 3.44 10.38
N GLY A 102 -11.03 3.89 10.83
CA GLY A 102 -9.84 4.02 10.00
C GLY A 102 -9.07 2.71 9.91
N GLU A 103 -8.71 2.34 8.69
CA GLU A 103 -7.92 1.14 8.34
C GLU A 103 -6.67 1.54 7.56
N ASN A 104 -5.66 0.67 7.57
CA ASN A 104 -4.57 0.78 6.60
C ASN A 104 -4.54 -0.48 5.74
N THR A 105 -4.94 -0.34 4.49
CA THR A 105 -4.98 -1.45 3.52
C THR A 105 -3.73 -1.51 2.64
N ASP A 106 -2.82 -0.53 2.68
CA ASP A 106 -1.60 -0.52 1.87
C ASP A 106 -0.68 -1.69 2.25
N GLY A 107 -0.33 -1.78 3.54
CA GLY A 107 0.54 -2.85 4.02
C GLY A 107 -0.13 -4.24 3.92
N LYS A 108 -1.42 -4.34 4.25
CA LYS A 108 -2.21 -5.57 4.09
C LYS A 108 -2.27 -6.00 2.63
N GLY A 109 -2.41 -5.05 1.70
CA GLY A 109 -2.39 -5.30 0.26
C GLY A 109 -1.04 -5.84 -0.22
N PHE A 110 0.06 -5.25 0.24
CA PHE A 110 1.40 -5.76 -0.02
C PHE A 110 1.57 -7.20 0.48
N LEU A 111 1.21 -7.47 1.73
CA LEU A 111 1.32 -8.81 2.34
C LEU A 111 0.46 -9.85 1.59
N ARG A 112 -0.76 -9.46 1.14
CA ARG A 112 -1.62 -10.33 0.33
C ARG A 112 -0.95 -10.65 -1.02
N GLY A 113 -0.31 -9.67 -1.67
CA GLY A 113 0.47 -9.88 -2.89
C GLY A 113 1.64 -10.85 -2.68
N VAL A 114 2.41 -10.69 -1.61
CA VAL A 114 3.51 -11.62 -1.26
C VAL A 114 2.99 -13.05 -1.12
N ARG A 115 1.85 -13.25 -0.45
CA ARG A 115 1.29 -14.59 -0.24
C ARG A 115 0.60 -15.18 -1.46
N GLN A 116 -0.19 -14.40 -2.19
CA GLN A 116 -1.05 -14.92 -3.26
C GLN A 116 -0.39 -14.87 -4.63
N ASP A 117 0.29 -13.76 -4.97
CA ASP A 117 0.88 -13.60 -6.31
C ASP A 117 2.31 -14.16 -6.36
N ALA A 118 3.11 -13.97 -5.30
CA ALA A 118 4.46 -14.55 -5.24
C ALA A 118 4.51 -15.95 -4.59
N GLY A 119 3.46 -16.40 -3.91
CA GLY A 119 3.40 -17.71 -3.25
C GLY A 119 4.35 -17.84 -2.05
N VAL A 120 4.78 -16.74 -1.43
CA VAL A 120 5.76 -16.73 -0.34
C VAL A 120 5.08 -16.48 1.00
N ASP A 121 5.30 -17.35 1.98
CA ASP A 121 4.97 -17.05 3.38
C ASP A 121 6.16 -16.27 4.00
N PRO A 122 5.96 -15.02 4.43
CA PRO A 122 7.05 -14.22 4.99
C PRO A 122 7.49 -14.68 6.38
N LYS A 123 6.73 -15.55 7.06
CA LYS A 123 7.03 -16.00 8.42
C LYS A 123 8.43 -16.61 8.53
N GLY A 124 9.21 -16.10 9.49
CA GLY A 124 10.58 -16.54 9.74
C GLY A 124 11.63 -16.03 8.75
N LEU A 125 11.24 -15.40 7.64
CA LEU A 125 12.19 -14.80 6.70
C LEU A 125 12.79 -13.50 7.27
N ARG A 126 13.99 -13.14 6.82
CA ARG A 126 14.56 -11.81 7.03
C ARG A 126 14.12 -10.89 5.89
N ALA A 127 13.60 -9.72 6.21
CA ALA A 127 13.19 -8.72 5.25
C ALA A 127 14.13 -7.52 5.24
N VAL A 128 14.41 -7.00 4.04
CA VAL A 128 15.13 -5.73 3.81
C VAL A 128 14.19 -4.79 3.10
N VAL A 129 13.96 -3.59 3.66
CA VAL A 129 13.05 -2.58 3.10
C VAL A 129 13.81 -1.28 2.85
N LEU A 130 13.93 -0.90 1.57
CA LEU A 130 14.46 0.40 1.18
C LEU A 130 13.39 1.48 1.33
N GLY A 131 13.70 2.53 2.07
CA GLY A 131 12.83 3.66 2.30
C GLY A 131 12.31 3.75 3.73
N ALA A 132 11.88 4.96 4.12
CA ALA A 132 11.29 5.27 5.43
C ALA A 132 10.11 6.25 5.28
N GLY A 133 9.35 6.11 4.19
CA GLY A 133 8.10 6.83 3.94
C GLY A 133 6.87 6.06 4.42
N GLY A 134 5.68 6.57 4.09
CA GLY A 134 4.42 5.94 4.49
C GLY A 134 4.23 4.51 3.96
N ALA A 135 4.61 4.23 2.71
CA ALA A 135 4.56 2.88 2.16
C ALA A 135 5.53 1.94 2.89
N ALA A 136 6.79 2.37 3.11
CA ALA A 136 7.75 1.59 3.88
C ALA A 136 7.24 1.27 5.27
N ARG A 137 6.65 2.26 5.96
CA ARG A 137 6.09 2.07 7.30
C ARG A 137 4.97 1.03 7.32
N ALA A 138 4.03 1.09 6.37
CA ALA A 138 2.96 0.12 6.26
C ALA A 138 3.48 -1.30 5.95
N ILE A 139 4.42 -1.42 5.02
CA ILE A 139 5.04 -2.69 4.63
C ILE A 139 5.84 -3.30 5.79
N VAL A 140 6.67 -2.51 6.46
CA VAL A 140 7.45 -2.96 7.63
C VAL A 140 6.53 -3.45 8.74
N THR A 141 5.46 -2.72 9.03
CA THR A 141 4.48 -3.11 10.06
C THR A 141 3.84 -4.45 9.72
N GLU A 142 3.32 -4.63 8.52
CA GLU A 142 2.61 -5.86 8.14
C GLU A 142 3.56 -7.07 8.03
N LEU A 143 4.79 -6.87 7.56
CA LEU A 143 5.82 -7.92 7.59
C LEU A 143 6.16 -8.33 9.03
N ALA A 144 6.31 -7.36 9.92
CA ALA A 144 6.56 -7.62 11.34
C ALA A 144 5.41 -8.40 11.99
N LEU A 145 4.15 -7.97 11.76
CA LEU A 145 2.96 -8.66 12.25
C LEU A 145 2.79 -10.06 11.63
N ALA A 146 3.26 -10.26 10.39
CA ALA A 146 3.27 -11.57 9.73
C ALA A 146 4.34 -12.53 10.28
N GLY A 147 5.20 -12.06 11.19
CA GLY A 147 6.18 -12.91 11.89
C GLY A 147 7.47 -13.14 11.12
N VAL A 148 7.95 -12.17 10.33
CA VAL A 148 9.31 -12.21 9.81
C VAL A 148 10.31 -12.25 10.98
N SER A 149 11.46 -12.89 10.80
CA SER A 149 12.47 -13.02 11.85
C SER A 149 13.13 -11.69 12.21
N GLN A 150 13.25 -10.79 11.24
CA GLN A 150 13.83 -9.45 11.38
C GLN A 150 13.43 -8.58 10.18
N VAL A 151 13.30 -7.27 10.41
CA VAL A 151 13.25 -6.27 9.33
C VAL A 151 14.48 -5.36 9.43
N LEU A 152 15.17 -5.16 8.31
CA LEU A 152 16.20 -4.16 8.15
C LEU A 152 15.66 -3.02 7.29
N VAL A 153 15.48 -1.86 7.90
CA VAL A 153 15.11 -0.62 7.21
C VAL A 153 16.38 0.05 6.69
N VAL A 154 16.45 0.28 5.38
CA VAL A 154 17.61 0.90 4.73
C VAL A 154 17.17 2.23 4.13
N ASN A 155 17.75 3.35 4.56
CA ASN A 155 17.30 4.67 4.11
C ASN A 155 18.47 5.69 4.05
N ARG A 156 18.37 6.64 3.10
CA ARG A 156 19.36 7.72 2.95
C ARG A 156 19.33 8.74 4.10
N SER A 157 18.13 9.10 4.57
CA SER A 157 17.99 9.97 5.74
C SER A 157 18.10 9.11 6.99
N HIS A 158 19.18 9.31 7.76
CA HIS A 158 19.42 8.63 9.03
C HIS A 158 18.26 8.87 10.00
N GLU A 159 17.87 10.12 10.21
CA GLU A 159 16.81 10.51 11.12
C GLU A 159 15.49 9.78 10.86
N ARG A 160 15.03 9.77 9.59
CA ARG A 160 13.77 9.11 9.22
C ARG A 160 13.85 7.59 9.36
N GLY A 161 14.98 6.99 8.95
CA GLY A 161 15.17 5.54 9.03
C GLY A 161 15.26 5.06 10.47
N GLU A 162 16.05 5.71 11.30
CA GLU A 162 16.20 5.41 12.73
C GLU A 162 14.88 5.60 13.48
N SER A 163 14.18 6.72 13.25
CA SER A 163 12.89 7.00 13.88
C SER A 163 11.84 5.92 13.53
N LEU A 164 11.78 5.49 12.27
CA LEU A 164 10.86 4.44 11.85
C LEU A 164 11.19 3.10 12.52
N ALA A 165 12.47 2.71 12.52
CA ALA A 165 12.90 1.44 13.12
C ALA A 165 12.68 1.43 14.63
N ALA A 166 13.03 2.51 15.34
CA ALA A 166 12.85 2.64 16.77
C ALA A 166 11.37 2.58 17.18
N ASP A 167 10.51 3.35 16.50
CA ASP A 167 9.06 3.38 16.79
C ASP A 167 8.41 2.02 16.59
N LEU A 168 8.67 1.36 15.46
CA LEU A 168 8.06 0.07 15.16
C LEU A 168 8.64 -1.10 15.97
N SER A 169 9.92 -1.01 16.40
CA SER A 169 10.52 -1.99 17.31
C SER A 169 9.83 -2.04 18.68
N VAL A 170 9.29 -0.91 19.14
CA VAL A 170 8.53 -0.84 20.39
C VAL A 170 7.10 -1.35 20.21
N LYS A 171 6.53 -1.14 19.03
CA LYS A 171 5.12 -1.46 18.72
C LYS A 171 4.89 -2.87 18.22
N THR A 172 5.95 -3.58 17.83
CA THR A 172 5.87 -4.95 17.31
C THR A 172 6.82 -5.88 18.07
N ALA A 173 6.56 -7.18 18.00
CA ALA A 173 7.44 -8.18 18.62
C ALA A 173 8.67 -8.54 17.74
N THR A 174 8.73 -8.02 16.52
CA THR A 174 9.78 -8.34 15.54
C THR A 174 10.97 -7.38 15.70
N PRO A 175 12.21 -7.85 15.72
CA PRO A 175 13.39 -6.98 15.69
C PRO A 175 13.41 -6.15 14.40
N ILE A 176 13.37 -4.83 14.53
CA ILE A 176 13.46 -3.89 13.42
C ILE A 176 14.73 -3.06 13.62
N ARG A 177 15.63 -3.09 12.65
CA ARG A 177 16.91 -2.37 12.70
C ARG A 177 16.97 -1.37 11.55
N PHE A 178 17.81 -0.37 11.73
CA PHE A 178 18.12 0.62 10.71
C PHE A 178 19.55 0.48 10.23
N GLU A 179 19.76 0.71 8.94
CA GLU A 179 21.05 0.84 8.30
C GLU A 179 21.05 2.04 7.36
N SER A 180 22.08 2.87 7.43
CA SER A 180 22.23 4.04 6.59
C SER A 180 22.61 3.64 5.17
N TRP A 181 21.89 4.16 4.17
CA TRP A 181 22.13 3.88 2.76
C TRP A 181 23.03 4.95 2.15
N SER A 182 24.23 4.55 1.78
CA SER A 182 25.16 5.35 0.99
C SER A 182 25.81 4.50 -0.11
N GLY A 183 25.84 5.01 -1.34
CA GLY A 183 26.37 4.27 -2.49
C GLY A 183 25.53 3.06 -2.88
N VAL A 184 26.18 1.97 -3.31
CA VAL A 184 25.51 0.73 -3.70
C VAL A 184 25.23 -0.13 -2.48
N TYR A 185 23.96 -0.42 -2.22
CA TYR A 185 23.55 -1.31 -1.14
C TYR A 185 23.66 -2.77 -1.58
N ARG A 186 24.47 -3.54 -0.86
CA ARG A 186 24.61 -4.97 -1.12
C ARG A 186 23.60 -5.76 -0.29
N VAL A 187 22.71 -6.47 -0.98
CA VAL A 187 21.66 -7.26 -0.33
C VAL A 187 22.28 -8.46 0.39
N PRO A 188 22.02 -8.65 1.70
CA PRO A 188 22.57 -9.77 2.47
C PRO A 188 22.13 -11.13 1.92
N ALA A 189 23.02 -12.12 1.97
CA ALA A 189 22.76 -13.48 1.51
C ALA A 189 21.61 -14.20 2.25
N ASP A 190 21.34 -13.82 3.47
CA ASP A 190 20.28 -14.37 4.31
C ASP A 190 18.94 -13.60 4.21
N ALA A 191 18.86 -12.60 3.33
CA ALA A 191 17.58 -11.94 3.04
C ALA A 191 16.65 -12.87 2.26
N GLY A 192 15.43 -13.05 2.76
CA GLY A 192 14.37 -13.80 2.07
C GLY A 192 13.43 -12.89 1.29
N ILE A 193 13.28 -11.63 1.72
CA ILE A 193 12.46 -10.62 1.04
C ILE A 193 13.25 -9.31 0.97
N PHE A 194 13.30 -8.70 -0.22
CA PHE A 194 13.82 -7.36 -0.46
C PHE A 194 12.71 -6.49 -1.06
N VAL A 195 12.50 -5.29 -0.52
CA VAL A 195 11.42 -4.38 -0.95
C VAL A 195 11.96 -3.00 -1.26
N ASN A 196 11.74 -2.51 -2.47
CA ASN A 196 11.85 -1.08 -2.77
C ASN A 196 10.53 -0.39 -2.36
N ALA A 197 10.56 0.36 -1.28
CA ALA A 197 9.46 1.21 -0.82
C ALA A 197 9.81 2.71 -0.94
N THR A 198 10.70 3.04 -1.86
CA THR A 198 11.04 4.42 -2.27
C THR A 198 10.26 4.81 -3.52
N SER A 199 10.38 6.07 -3.95
CA SER A 199 9.86 6.55 -5.24
C SER A 199 10.85 6.40 -6.39
N ILE A 200 12.01 5.75 -6.19
CA ILE A 200 13.02 5.58 -7.25
C ILE A 200 12.49 4.60 -8.29
N GLY A 201 12.41 5.04 -9.55
CA GLY A 201 11.83 4.27 -10.65
C GLY A 201 10.35 4.56 -10.92
N LEU A 202 9.70 5.42 -10.10
CA LEU A 202 8.32 5.86 -10.34
C LEU A 202 8.28 6.91 -11.45
N PHE A 203 7.27 6.83 -12.31
CA PHE A 203 7.00 7.87 -13.32
C PHE A 203 7.01 9.28 -12.69
N PRO A 204 7.65 10.30 -13.34
CA PRO A 204 8.23 10.25 -14.69
C PRO A 204 9.67 9.71 -14.75
N ALA A 205 10.35 9.46 -13.63
CA ALA A 205 11.75 9.00 -13.57
C ALA A 205 11.86 7.46 -13.70
N VAL A 206 11.23 6.90 -14.72
CA VAL A 206 11.09 5.43 -14.92
C VAL A 206 12.42 4.72 -15.18
N ASP A 207 13.43 5.46 -15.61
CA ASP A 207 14.78 4.94 -15.89
C ASP A 207 15.65 4.87 -14.63
N ASP A 208 15.22 5.45 -13.53
CA ASP A 208 15.95 5.37 -12.28
C ASP A 208 15.83 3.98 -11.66
N MET A 209 16.91 3.55 -10.99
CA MET A 209 16.96 2.31 -10.22
C MET A 209 17.65 2.56 -8.88
N PRO A 210 17.14 2.01 -7.77
CA PRO A 210 17.89 2.03 -6.52
C PRO A 210 19.29 1.43 -6.73
N ALA A 211 20.32 2.07 -6.20
CA ALA A 211 21.68 1.55 -6.29
C ALA A 211 21.83 0.33 -5.36
N VAL A 212 21.49 -0.84 -5.87
CA VAL A 212 21.51 -2.12 -5.14
C VAL A 212 22.30 -3.18 -5.91
N ASP A 213 22.92 -4.09 -5.18
CA ASP A 213 23.66 -5.23 -5.72
C ASP A 213 23.11 -6.52 -5.10
N PHE A 214 22.72 -7.46 -5.97
CA PHE A 214 22.21 -8.80 -5.61
C PHE A 214 23.26 -9.90 -5.73
N ALA A 215 24.57 -9.57 -5.85
CA ALA A 215 25.61 -10.56 -6.12
C ALA A 215 25.67 -11.67 -5.05
N ASP A 216 25.44 -11.33 -3.79
CA ASP A 216 25.48 -12.25 -2.66
C ASP A 216 24.09 -12.81 -2.31
N ALA A 217 23.03 -12.37 -2.97
CA ALA A 217 21.66 -12.74 -2.64
C ALA A 217 21.40 -14.24 -2.88
N SER A 218 20.62 -14.86 -1.98
CA SER A 218 20.13 -16.23 -2.21
C SER A 218 19.27 -16.32 -3.45
N SER A 219 19.33 -17.44 -4.16
CA SER A 219 18.42 -17.73 -5.29
C SER A 219 16.94 -17.81 -4.88
N THR A 220 16.65 -17.90 -3.59
CA THR A 220 15.29 -17.91 -3.02
C THR A 220 14.80 -16.52 -2.64
N LEU A 221 15.60 -15.45 -2.84
CA LEU A 221 15.19 -14.09 -2.54
C LEU A 221 13.98 -13.68 -3.38
N LEU A 222 12.94 -13.18 -2.73
CA LEU A 222 11.84 -12.45 -3.38
C LEU A 222 12.18 -10.94 -3.43
N VAL A 223 12.23 -10.38 -4.62
CA VAL A 223 12.44 -8.93 -4.84
C VAL A 223 11.10 -8.28 -5.14
N CYS A 224 10.67 -7.35 -4.28
CA CYS A 224 9.42 -6.61 -4.42
C CYS A 224 9.70 -5.15 -4.75
N ASP A 225 8.81 -4.55 -5.52
CA ASP A 225 8.81 -3.11 -5.74
C ASP A 225 7.42 -2.54 -5.40
N ALA A 226 7.35 -1.49 -4.58
CA ALA A 226 6.10 -0.77 -4.31
C ALA A 226 5.77 0.26 -5.41
N VAL A 227 6.69 0.50 -6.34
CA VAL A 227 6.44 1.30 -7.55
C VAL A 227 5.51 0.51 -8.47
N PHE A 228 4.39 1.14 -8.84
CA PHE A 228 3.35 0.53 -9.68
C PHE A 228 3.31 1.10 -11.11
N ASN A 229 3.95 2.22 -11.36
CA ASN A 229 4.05 2.85 -12.68
C ASN A 229 5.51 3.28 -12.96
N PRO A 230 6.24 2.55 -13.83
CA PRO A 230 5.78 1.41 -14.62
C PRO A 230 5.65 0.12 -13.78
N PRO A 231 4.86 -0.88 -14.24
CA PRO A 231 4.77 -2.18 -13.58
C PRO A 231 6.09 -2.97 -13.61
N GLU A 232 6.83 -2.86 -14.69
CA GLU A 232 8.17 -3.45 -14.85
C GLU A 232 9.22 -2.35 -14.62
N THR A 233 9.69 -2.21 -13.38
CA THR A 233 10.79 -1.29 -13.06
C THR A 233 12.14 -1.88 -13.43
N ARG A 234 13.16 -1.02 -13.59
CA ARG A 234 14.55 -1.49 -13.82
C ARG A 234 15.06 -2.38 -12.69
N LEU A 235 14.62 -2.16 -11.47
CA LEU A 235 14.92 -3.01 -10.32
C LEU A 235 14.41 -4.44 -10.55
N LEU A 236 13.14 -4.59 -10.89
CA LEU A 236 12.52 -5.90 -11.12
C LEU A 236 13.12 -6.59 -12.35
N ALA A 237 13.37 -5.85 -13.43
CA ALA A 237 14.06 -6.39 -14.61
C ALA A 237 15.47 -6.90 -14.27
N SER A 238 16.25 -6.16 -13.48
CA SER A 238 17.57 -6.57 -13.00
C SER A 238 17.53 -7.83 -12.13
N ALA A 239 16.56 -7.91 -11.20
CA ALA A 239 16.38 -9.09 -10.36
C ALA A 239 15.99 -10.33 -11.19
N ARG A 240 15.05 -10.16 -12.12
CA ARG A 240 14.60 -11.24 -13.01
C ARG A 240 15.71 -11.76 -13.92
N SER A 241 16.58 -10.88 -14.44
CA SER A 241 17.75 -11.29 -15.26
C SER A 241 18.74 -12.16 -14.48
N ARG A 242 18.71 -12.13 -13.14
CA ARG A 242 19.49 -12.98 -12.24
C ARG A 242 18.74 -14.25 -11.79
N GLY A 243 17.53 -14.50 -12.32
CA GLY A 243 16.70 -15.64 -11.96
C GLY A 243 15.99 -15.51 -10.61
N LEU A 244 15.95 -14.32 -10.01
CA LEU A 244 15.24 -14.08 -8.74
C LEU A 244 13.73 -13.94 -8.97
N ALA A 245 12.94 -14.40 -8.01
CA ALA A 245 11.51 -14.16 -7.98
C ALA A 245 11.21 -12.67 -7.76
N VAL A 246 10.17 -12.16 -8.42
CA VAL A 246 9.82 -10.73 -8.35
C VAL A 246 8.32 -10.53 -8.07
N LEU A 247 7.97 -9.45 -7.37
CA LEU A 247 6.60 -8.98 -7.14
C LEU A 247 6.52 -7.48 -7.48
N ASP A 248 5.63 -7.11 -8.39
CA ASP A 248 5.42 -5.73 -8.82
C ASP A 248 4.51 -4.94 -7.87
N GLY A 249 4.53 -3.61 -8.02
CA GLY A 249 3.73 -2.71 -7.21
C GLY A 249 2.23 -2.73 -7.54
N LEU A 250 1.83 -3.29 -8.69
CA LEU A 250 0.42 -3.45 -9.03
C LEU A 250 -0.29 -4.39 -8.06
N SER A 251 0.40 -5.45 -7.59
CA SER A 251 -0.14 -6.36 -6.60
C SER A 251 -0.58 -5.62 -5.34
N MET A 252 0.28 -4.77 -4.77
CA MET A 252 -0.06 -3.94 -3.61
C MET A 252 -1.25 -3.01 -3.90
N LEU A 253 -1.23 -2.34 -5.06
CA LEU A 253 -2.27 -1.38 -5.45
C LEU A 253 -3.62 -2.07 -5.68
N VAL A 254 -3.65 -3.27 -6.26
CA VAL A 254 -4.88 -4.05 -6.42
C VAL A 254 -5.41 -4.51 -5.08
N TYR A 255 -4.56 -5.18 -4.27
CA TYR A 255 -5.04 -5.81 -3.05
C TYR A 255 -5.45 -4.82 -1.97
N GLN A 256 -4.86 -3.61 -1.89
CA GLN A 256 -5.40 -2.57 -1.02
C GLN A 256 -6.84 -2.19 -1.41
N GLY A 257 -7.12 -2.14 -2.72
CA GLY A 257 -8.48 -1.87 -3.22
C GLY A 257 -9.44 -3.04 -3.03
N VAL A 258 -8.97 -4.27 -3.19
CA VAL A 258 -9.72 -5.50 -2.89
C VAL A 258 -10.17 -5.50 -1.43
N ILE A 259 -9.25 -5.24 -0.50
CA ILE A 259 -9.57 -5.16 0.93
C ILE A 259 -10.55 -4.01 1.21
N GLY A 260 -10.36 -2.84 0.60
CA GLY A 260 -11.30 -1.73 0.70
C GLY A 260 -12.72 -2.10 0.23
N PHE A 261 -12.83 -2.77 -0.92
CA PHE A 261 -14.10 -3.30 -1.44
C PHE A 261 -14.77 -4.24 -0.43
N GLU A 262 -14.02 -5.22 0.09
CA GLU A 262 -14.52 -6.19 1.07
C GLU A 262 -14.99 -5.52 2.37
N LEU A 263 -14.26 -4.51 2.86
CA LEU A 263 -14.62 -3.73 4.04
C LEU A 263 -15.91 -2.92 3.86
N TRP A 264 -16.15 -2.37 2.67
CA TRP A 264 -17.33 -1.53 2.41
C TRP A 264 -18.58 -2.32 2.10
N THR A 265 -18.42 -3.41 1.32
CA THR A 265 -19.56 -4.17 0.80
C THR A 265 -19.91 -5.40 1.64
N GLY A 266 -18.95 -5.94 2.39
CA GLY A 266 -19.08 -7.24 3.06
C GLY A 266 -19.10 -8.43 2.10
N LEU A 267 -18.82 -8.22 0.80
CA LEU A 267 -18.80 -9.26 -0.23
C LEU A 267 -17.36 -9.60 -0.62
N PRO A 268 -17.08 -10.85 -1.08
CA PRO A 268 -15.81 -11.17 -1.71
C PRO A 268 -15.58 -10.31 -2.94
N ALA A 269 -14.38 -9.73 -3.07
CA ALA A 269 -14.04 -8.90 -4.20
C ALA A 269 -13.79 -9.75 -5.46
N PRO A 270 -14.23 -9.30 -6.66
CA PRO A 270 -13.92 -9.93 -7.92
C PRO A 270 -12.47 -9.56 -8.35
N GLU A 271 -11.47 -10.15 -7.70
CA GLU A 271 -10.03 -9.76 -7.80
C GLU A 271 -9.54 -9.66 -9.24
N GLN A 272 -9.87 -10.66 -10.09
CA GLN A 272 -9.40 -10.66 -11.47
C GLN A 272 -9.98 -9.49 -12.28
N VAL A 273 -11.25 -9.16 -12.06
CA VAL A 273 -11.90 -7.99 -12.70
C VAL A 273 -11.20 -6.71 -12.27
N MET A 274 -10.85 -6.59 -10.98
CA MET A 274 -10.14 -5.42 -10.43
C MET A 274 -8.72 -5.31 -11.01
N LYS A 275 -7.99 -6.42 -11.10
CA LYS A 275 -6.65 -6.48 -11.72
C LYS A 275 -6.69 -6.03 -13.18
N ASP A 276 -7.64 -6.52 -13.96
CA ASP A 276 -7.76 -6.22 -15.39
C ASP A 276 -8.19 -4.77 -15.62
N ALA A 277 -9.13 -4.26 -14.83
CA ALA A 277 -9.56 -2.87 -14.91
C ALA A 277 -8.42 -1.88 -14.57
N LEU A 278 -7.62 -2.19 -13.55
CA LEU A 278 -6.47 -1.36 -13.18
C LEU A 278 -5.40 -1.34 -14.28
N ARG A 279 -5.03 -2.52 -14.81
CA ARG A 279 -4.06 -2.61 -15.93
C ARG A 279 -4.52 -1.81 -17.14
N LYS A 280 -5.81 -1.91 -17.47
CA LYS A 280 -6.39 -1.14 -18.57
C LYS A 280 -6.33 0.36 -18.32
N ALA A 281 -6.65 0.82 -17.11
CA ALA A 281 -6.59 2.24 -16.77
C ALA A 281 -5.16 2.80 -16.90
N LEU A 282 -4.17 2.08 -16.37
CA LEU A 282 -2.76 2.51 -16.45
C LEU A 282 -2.21 2.51 -17.88
N SER A 283 -2.65 1.58 -18.74
CA SER A 283 -2.22 1.55 -20.15
C SER A 283 -2.82 2.68 -21.00
N GLN A 284 -3.86 3.37 -20.54
CA GLN A 284 -4.48 4.50 -21.23
C GLN A 284 -3.91 5.86 -20.76
N SER A 285 -3.17 5.87 -19.65
CA SER A 285 -2.57 7.08 -19.07
C SER A 285 -1.08 7.21 -19.41
N ALA A 286 -0.48 6.22 -20.07
CA ALA A 286 0.87 6.21 -20.62
C ALA A 286 0.85 6.66 -22.10
#